data_c938584ac7f9072fb4e891cc76a32bcf
#
_entry.id   c938584ac7f9072fb4e891cc76a32bcf
#
_cell.length_a   1.000
_cell.length_b   1.000
_cell.length_c   1.000
_cell.angle_alpha   90.00
_cell.angle_beta   90.00
_cell.angle_gamma   90.00
#
_symmetry.space_group_name_H-M   'P 1'
#
loop_
_entity.id
_entity.type
_entity.pdbx_description
1 polymer ?
#
loop_
_entity_poly.entity_id
_entity_poly.type
_entity_poly.pdbx_seq_one_letter_code
_entity_poly.pdbx_strand_id
1 'polypeptide(L)'
;MFRLNVILDVVLLTAGVFAALELIGHLREKLDPKYALQISMVSFAVGLLGAVTLVQGAIGSSLKDSTQSAYDDYYPTGVNAQGHRDPMQPGSWLDDEIRAIAQLTGREPEQNVVLTTDYKLMSFQPYWGFQQETPHYANPLGQYQQRADEIHRWTTAETSEELLEMLRSSRFQTPNVFVLLNPSSPYLSDEEKEGIGEENMDKLALELKADSFPQQPNVRDYYVFFNPEVFDSPEFVKQDVGPYTIVVRR
;
A
#
# COMPACT_ATOMS: atom_id res chain seq x y z
N MET A 1 14.76 -8.60 2.59
CA MET A 1 15.99 -8.38 1.79
C MET A 1 16.53 -6.95 1.85
N PHE A 2 15.72 -5.92 1.91
CA PHE A 2 16.16 -4.51 1.89
C PHE A 2 17.12 -4.06 3.01
N ARG A 3 17.06 -4.66 4.20
CA ARG A 3 17.90 -4.24 5.33
C ARG A 3 19.37 -4.67 5.22
N LEU A 4 19.68 -5.69 4.44
CA LEU A 4 21.06 -6.17 4.23
C LEU A 4 21.84 -5.29 3.25
N ASN A 5 21.18 -4.71 2.25
CA ASN A 5 21.83 -3.84 1.27
C ASN A 5 22.40 -2.57 1.91
N VAL A 6 21.63 -1.91 2.79
CA VAL A 6 22.12 -0.70 3.49
C VAL A 6 23.36 -0.97 4.33
N ILE A 7 23.41 -2.12 5.03
CA ILE A 7 24.58 -2.52 5.83
C ILE A 7 25.76 -2.81 4.91
N LEU A 8 25.53 -3.51 3.79
CA LEU A 8 26.56 -3.82 2.81
C LEU A 8 27.14 -2.55 2.18
N ASP A 9 26.30 -1.60 1.80
CA ASP A 9 26.71 -0.32 1.22
C ASP A 9 27.57 0.49 2.21
N VAL A 10 27.19 0.55 3.48
CA VAL A 10 27.98 1.22 4.53
C VAL A 10 29.33 0.54 4.72
N VAL A 11 29.38 -0.80 4.74
CA VAL A 11 30.63 -1.57 4.89
C VAL A 11 31.53 -1.36 3.70
N LEU A 12 31.02 -1.43 2.48
CA LEU A 12 31.79 -1.22 1.25
C LEU A 12 32.33 0.22 1.15
N LEU A 13 31.50 1.21 1.50
CA LEU A 13 31.91 2.61 1.51
C LEU A 13 33.03 2.85 2.54
N THR A 14 32.90 2.28 3.73
CA THR A 14 33.91 2.38 4.79
C THR A 14 35.21 1.71 4.36
N ALA A 15 35.14 0.48 3.82
CA ALA A 15 36.30 -0.22 3.30
C ALA A 15 37.00 0.55 2.16
N GLY A 16 36.22 1.14 1.26
CA GLY A 16 36.71 1.98 0.16
C GLY A 16 37.46 3.22 0.67
N VAL A 17 36.93 3.87 1.71
CA VAL A 17 37.63 5.03 2.36
C VAL A 17 38.94 4.61 2.99
N PHE A 18 38.97 3.49 3.72
CA PHE A 18 40.23 2.98 4.31
C PHE A 18 41.27 2.63 3.25
N ALA A 19 40.89 1.92 2.19
CA ALA A 19 41.78 1.57 1.09
C ALA A 19 42.35 2.83 0.37
N ALA A 20 41.52 3.84 0.18
CA ALA A 20 41.95 5.11 -0.39
C ALA A 20 42.95 5.85 0.51
N LEU A 21 42.72 5.87 1.83
CA LEU A 21 43.64 6.48 2.80
C LEU A 21 44.98 5.75 2.86
N GLU A 22 45.01 4.41 2.82
CA GLU A 22 46.25 3.62 2.74
C GLU A 22 47.03 3.90 1.45
N LEU A 23 46.30 3.93 0.31
CA LEU A 23 46.92 4.23 -0.98
C LEU A 23 47.53 5.64 -1.00
N ILE A 24 46.83 6.64 -0.46
CA ILE A 24 47.36 8.00 -0.33
C ILE A 24 48.57 8.04 0.60
N GLY A 25 48.56 7.30 1.71
CA GLY A 25 49.68 7.15 2.61
C GLY A 25 50.93 6.59 1.90
N HIS A 26 50.78 5.52 1.16
CA HIS A 26 51.85 4.87 0.38
C HIS A 26 52.41 5.76 -0.74
N LEU A 27 51.55 6.50 -1.41
CA LEU A 27 51.95 7.46 -2.43
C LEU A 27 52.71 8.64 -1.82
N ARG A 28 52.32 9.11 -0.64
CA ARG A 28 52.94 10.20 0.07
C ARG A 28 54.38 9.87 0.54
N GLU A 29 54.65 8.63 0.92
CA GLU A 29 55.98 8.16 1.29
C GLU A 29 56.98 8.12 0.10
N LYS A 30 56.47 7.97 -1.12
CA LYS A 30 57.25 7.85 -2.35
C LYS A 30 57.45 9.16 -3.10
N LEU A 31 56.75 10.23 -2.72
CA LEU A 31 56.73 11.50 -3.42
C LEU A 31 57.58 12.56 -2.72
N ASP A 32 58.21 13.46 -3.51
CA ASP A 32 58.91 14.62 -3.02
C ASP A 32 57.99 15.44 -2.09
N PRO A 33 58.42 15.87 -0.89
CA PRO A 33 57.63 16.65 0.06
C PRO A 33 56.93 17.87 -0.53
N LYS A 34 57.49 18.44 -1.61
CA LYS A 34 56.88 19.53 -2.36
C LYS A 34 55.49 19.21 -2.93
N TYR A 35 55.29 17.98 -3.36
CA TYR A 35 54.05 17.54 -3.99
C TYR A 35 53.07 16.85 -3.02
N ALA A 36 53.59 16.38 -1.88
CA ALA A 36 52.81 15.67 -0.89
C ALA A 36 51.66 16.51 -0.33
N LEU A 37 51.87 17.80 -0.09
CA LEU A 37 50.81 18.72 0.38
C LEU A 37 49.76 18.96 -0.69
N GLN A 38 50.18 19.19 -1.95
CA GLN A 38 49.23 19.42 -3.05
C GLN A 38 48.34 18.20 -3.31
N ILE A 39 48.90 17.00 -3.31
CA ILE A 39 48.15 15.76 -3.48
C ILE A 39 47.18 15.56 -2.33
N SER A 40 47.57 15.83 -1.09
CA SER A 40 46.66 15.73 0.06
C SER A 40 45.49 16.72 -0.04
N MET A 41 45.75 17.96 -0.47
CA MET A 41 44.70 18.96 -0.68
C MET A 41 43.72 18.58 -1.80
N VAL A 42 44.24 18.07 -2.93
CA VAL A 42 43.38 17.60 -4.04
C VAL A 42 42.57 16.37 -3.63
N SER A 43 43.17 15.41 -2.95
CA SER A 43 42.47 14.22 -2.46
C SER A 43 41.35 14.59 -1.46
N PHE A 44 41.62 15.52 -0.56
CA PHE A 44 40.61 16.03 0.39
C PHE A 44 39.49 16.74 -0.34
N ALA A 45 39.78 17.58 -1.32
CA ALA A 45 38.77 18.29 -2.11
C ALA A 45 37.88 17.32 -2.93
N VAL A 46 38.48 16.29 -3.55
CA VAL A 46 37.74 15.26 -4.28
C VAL A 46 36.86 14.43 -3.34
N GLY A 47 37.41 14.04 -2.15
CA GLY A 47 36.65 13.32 -1.14
C GLY A 47 35.47 14.13 -0.60
N LEU A 48 35.68 15.42 -0.34
CA LEU A 48 34.63 16.34 0.11
C LEU A 48 33.54 16.52 -0.97
N LEU A 49 33.94 16.70 -2.23
CA LEU A 49 33.00 16.82 -3.35
C LEU A 49 32.20 15.54 -3.52
N GLY A 50 32.83 14.37 -3.43
CA GLY A 50 32.17 13.08 -3.47
C GLY A 50 31.16 12.89 -2.34
N ALA A 51 31.51 13.27 -1.11
CA ALA A 51 30.62 13.23 0.04
C ALA A 51 29.41 14.16 -0.13
N VAL A 52 29.62 15.38 -0.61
CA VAL A 52 28.54 16.35 -0.88
C VAL A 52 27.61 15.82 -1.98
N THR A 53 28.15 15.25 -3.04
CA THR A 53 27.35 14.67 -4.14
C THR A 53 26.51 13.48 -3.66
N LEU A 54 27.07 12.61 -2.82
CA LEU A 54 26.36 11.49 -2.21
C LEU A 54 25.22 11.98 -1.31
N VAL A 55 25.48 12.96 -0.46
CA VAL A 55 24.46 13.51 0.45
C VAL A 55 23.35 14.21 -0.34
N GLN A 56 23.68 15.01 -1.34
CA GLN A 56 22.68 15.70 -2.14
C GLN A 56 21.91 14.79 -3.10
N GLY A 57 22.60 13.84 -3.72
CA GLY A 57 21.98 12.93 -4.69
C GLY A 57 21.17 11.81 -4.04
N ALA A 58 21.80 10.98 -3.23
CA ALA A 58 21.17 9.78 -2.68
C ALA A 58 20.22 10.08 -1.51
N ILE A 59 20.65 10.92 -0.56
CA ILE A 59 19.81 11.23 0.62
C ILE A 59 18.73 12.24 0.26
N GLY A 60 19.05 13.24 -0.54
CA GLY A 60 18.10 14.28 -0.93
C GLY A 60 16.94 13.75 -1.78
N SER A 61 17.20 12.87 -2.75
CA SER A 61 16.16 12.23 -3.54
C SER A 61 15.32 11.29 -2.69
N SER A 62 15.96 10.42 -1.90
CA SER A 62 15.24 9.48 -1.02
C SER A 62 14.36 10.19 0.01
N LEU A 63 14.82 11.30 0.59
CA LEU A 63 14.00 12.09 1.51
C LEU A 63 12.83 12.76 0.79
N LYS A 64 13.05 13.28 -0.42
CA LYS A 64 11.98 13.91 -1.20
C LYS A 64 10.93 12.89 -1.60
N ASP A 65 11.34 11.74 -2.11
CA ASP A 65 10.43 10.68 -2.53
C ASP A 65 9.67 10.11 -1.33
N SER A 66 10.35 9.86 -0.20
CA SER A 66 9.70 9.39 1.03
C SER A 66 8.74 10.43 1.62
N THR A 67 9.08 11.71 1.54
CA THR A 67 8.19 12.78 2.00
C THR A 67 6.96 12.88 1.11
N GLN A 68 7.14 12.80 -0.21
CA GLN A 68 6.03 12.82 -1.16
C GLN A 68 5.09 11.63 -0.91
N SER A 69 5.62 10.40 -0.84
CA SER A 69 4.84 9.21 -0.55
C SER A 69 4.11 9.30 0.80
N ALA A 70 4.77 9.84 1.84
CA ALA A 70 4.12 10.02 3.13
C ALA A 70 2.93 10.99 3.07
N TYR A 71 3.03 12.04 2.27
CA TYR A 71 1.91 12.97 2.08
C TYR A 71 0.80 12.37 1.22
N ASP A 72 1.15 11.62 0.18
CA ASP A 72 0.16 11.01 -0.71
C ASP A 72 -0.57 9.85 -0.01
N ASP A 73 0.16 9.03 0.77
CA ASP A 73 -0.40 7.85 1.44
C ASP A 73 -1.14 8.14 2.75
N TYR A 74 -0.72 9.16 3.50
CA TYR A 74 -1.21 9.39 4.86
C TYR A 74 -2.00 10.69 5.04
N TYR A 75 -2.36 11.38 3.98
CA TYR A 75 -3.13 12.60 4.09
C TYR A 75 -4.64 12.28 4.14
N PRO A 76 -5.27 12.31 5.32
CA PRO A 76 -6.67 11.89 5.46
C PRO A 76 -7.65 12.81 4.73
N THR A 77 -7.21 14.03 4.39
CA THR A 77 -8.03 14.99 3.63
C THR A 77 -7.90 14.81 2.12
N GLY A 78 -7.02 13.93 1.66
CA GLY A 78 -6.72 13.74 0.24
C GLY A 78 -6.05 14.93 -0.43
N VAL A 79 -5.50 15.86 0.36
CA VAL A 79 -4.82 17.08 -0.13
C VAL A 79 -3.33 16.89 0.12
N ASN A 80 -2.51 16.96 -0.91
CA ASN A 80 -1.05 16.85 -0.78
C ASN A 80 -0.43 18.08 -0.10
N ALA A 81 0.88 18.02 0.18
CA ALA A 81 1.61 19.12 0.83
C ALA A 81 1.53 20.47 0.07
N GLN A 82 1.22 20.46 -1.22
CA GLN A 82 1.06 21.61 -2.07
C GLN A 82 -0.39 22.13 -2.11
N GLY A 83 -1.30 21.52 -1.36
CA GLY A 83 -2.70 21.89 -1.31
C GLY A 83 -3.54 21.39 -2.51
N HIS A 84 -3.01 20.47 -3.30
CA HIS A 84 -3.74 19.88 -4.42
C HIS A 84 -4.39 18.57 -4.01
N ARG A 85 -5.65 18.39 -4.40
CA ARG A 85 -6.37 17.11 -4.33
C ARG A 85 -6.28 16.42 -5.69
N ASP A 86 -5.72 15.24 -5.71
CA ASP A 86 -5.69 14.39 -6.89
C ASP A 86 -6.80 13.32 -6.77
N PRO A 87 -7.88 13.42 -7.53
CA PRO A 87 -8.98 12.46 -7.45
C PRO A 87 -8.63 11.04 -7.91
N MET A 88 -7.48 10.86 -8.59
CA MET A 88 -6.97 9.54 -8.97
C MET A 88 -6.25 8.84 -7.80
N GLN A 89 -5.94 9.56 -6.73
CA GLN A 89 -5.34 8.97 -5.53
C GLN A 89 -6.43 8.43 -4.60
N PRO A 90 -6.43 7.16 -4.24
CA PRO A 90 -7.44 6.56 -3.35
C PRO A 90 -7.60 7.32 -2.04
N GLY A 91 -6.50 7.79 -1.44
CA GLY A 91 -6.53 8.60 -0.21
C GLY A 91 -7.34 9.91 -0.30
N SER A 92 -7.58 10.40 -1.52
CA SER A 92 -8.43 11.58 -1.74
C SER A 92 -9.90 11.37 -1.37
N TRP A 93 -10.33 10.13 -1.25
CA TRP A 93 -11.73 9.76 -0.99
C TRP A 93 -11.99 9.30 0.44
N LEU A 94 -10.94 9.17 1.27
CA LEU A 94 -11.03 8.60 2.62
C LEU A 94 -12.09 9.31 3.51
N ASP A 95 -12.10 10.64 3.53
CA ASP A 95 -13.08 11.39 4.32
C ASP A 95 -14.52 11.21 3.79
N ASP A 96 -14.66 11.07 2.47
CA ASP A 96 -15.96 10.85 1.82
C ASP A 96 -16.46 9.42 2.12
N GLU A 97 -15.57 8.43 2.12
CA GLU A 97 -15.87 7.04 2.49
C GLU A 97 -16.30 6.93 3.96
N ILE A 98 -15.54 7.54 4.88
CA ILE A 98 -15.89 7.56 6.32
C ILE A 98 -17.27 8.18 6.53
N ARG A 99 -17.57 9.30 5.86
CA ARG A 99 -18.87 9.95 5.95
C ARG A 99 -19.98 9.09 5.37
N ALA A 100 -19.76 8.46 4.23
CA ALA A 100 -20.74 7.59 3.59
C ALA A 100 -21.04 6.37 4.46
N ILE A 101 -20.03 5.71 5.02
CA ILE A 101 -20.20 4.59 5.94
C ILE A 101 -21.03 5.01 7.17
N ALA A 102 -20.68 6.14 7.80
CA ALA A 102 -21.40 6.64 8.95
C ALA A 102 -22.88 6.96 8.63
N GLN A 103 -23.15 7.59 7.49
CA GLN A 103 -24.51 7.93 7.05
C GLN A 103 -25.35 6.69 6.71
N LEU A 104 -24.74 5.73 6.01
CA LEU A 104 -25.44 4.51 5.58
C LEU A 104 -25.71 3.54 6.73
N THR A 105 -24.78 3.42 7.67
CA THR A 105 -24.91 2.51 8.81
C THR A 105 -25.65 3.12 9.99
N GLY A 106 -25.54 4.44 10.20
CA GLY A 106 -25.98 5.11 11.41
C GLY A 106 -25.29 4.60 12.68
N ARG A 107 -24.11 3.99 12.56
CA ARG A 107 -23.37 3.34 13.65
C ARG A 107 -22.03 4.01 13.88
N GLU A 108 -21.49 3.88 15.08
CA GLU A 108 -20.12 4.26 15.38
C GLU A 108 -19.14 3.31 14.66
N PRO A 109 -17.92 3.78 14.32
CA PRO A 109 -16.93 2.98 13.59
C PRO A 109 -16.66 1.60 14.19
N GLU A 110 -16.54 1.49 15.52
CA GLU A 110 -16.26 0.26 16.27
C GLU A 110 -17.38 -0.79 16.19
N GLN A 111 -18.54 -0.39 15.71
CA GLN A 111 -19.69 -1.29 15.54
C GLN A 111 -19.77 -1.91 14.14
N ASN A 112 -18.84 -1.52 13.25
CA ASN A 112 -18.82 -1.96 11.87
C ASN A 112 -17.68 -2.96 11.61
N VAL A 113 -18.02 -4.04 10.92
CA VAL A 113 -17.06 -4.96 10.32
C VAL A 113 -16.96 -4.64 8.84
N VAL A 114 -15.79 -4.23 8.40
CA VAL A 114 -15.56 -3.73 7.04
C VAL A 114 -14.77 -4.77 6.23
N LEU A 115 -15.25 -5.08 5.04
CA LEU A 115 -14.49 -5.78 4.02
C LEU A 115 -14.04 -4.76 2.97
N THR A 116 -12.74 -4.56 2.89
CA THR A 116 -12.13 -3.59 1.97
C THR A 116 -10.70 -3.99 1.65
N THR A 117 -10.19 -3.49 0.54
CA THR A 117 -8.76 -3.46 0.22
C THR A 117 -8.13 -2.11 0.58
N ASP A 118 -8.91 -1.08 0.81
CA ASP A 118 -8.40 0.19 1.31
C ASP A 118 -8.20 0.15 2.84
N TYR A 119 -7.01 -0.27 3.25
CA TYR A 119 -6.63 -0.34 4.66
C TYR A 119 -6.41 1.02 5.32
N LYS A 120 -6.41 2.12 4.56
CA LYS A 120 -6.41 3.49 5.11
C LYS A 120 -7.62 3.72 5.99
N LEU A 121 -8.78 3.20 5.60
CA LEU A 121 -9.98 3.24 6.44
C LEU A 121 -9.74 2.75 7.88
N MET A 122 -9.05 1.61 8.02
CA MET A 122 -8.76 1.02 9.33
C MET A 122 -7.56 1.65 10.03
N SER A 123 -6.75 2.44 9.32
CA SER A 123 -5.65 3.21 9.91
C SER A 123 -6.14 4.50 10.57
N PHE A 124 -7.23 5.08 10.06
CA PHE A 124 -7.77 6.35 10.54
C PHE A 124 -9.05 6.20 11.38
N GLN A 125 -9.73 5.07 11.26
CA GLN A 125 -10.97 4.79 12.01
C GLN A 125 -10.92 3.41 12.66
N PRO A 126 -11.48 3.23 13.86
CA PRO A 126 -11.43 1.97 14.59
C PRO A 126 -12.47 0.96 14.09
N TYR A 127 -12.55 0.75 12.77
CA TYR A 127 -13.35 -0.32 12.19
C TYR A 127 -12.74 -1.69 12.46
N TRP A 128 -13.57 -2.72 12.49
CA TRP A 128 -13.12 -4.10 12.49
C TRP A 128 -12.92 -4.58 11.05
N GLY A 129 -11.68 -4.82 10.64
CA GLY A 129 -11.39 -5.41 9.34
C GLY A 129 -11.79 -6.88 9.28
N PHE A 130 -12.56 -7.29 8.26
CA PHE A 130 -12.87 -8.70 8.06
C PHE A 130 -11.63 -9.48 7.64
N GLN A 131 -10.80 -8.93 6.75
CA GLN A 131 -9.57 -9.53 6.25
C GLN A 131 -8.38 -8.66 6.62
N GLN A 132 -7.21 -9.25 6.81
CA GLN A 132 -5.95 -8.53 6.98
C GLN A 132 -5.33 -8.25 5.60
N GLU A 133 -4.49 -7.24 5.51
CA GLU A 133 -3.90 -6.82 4.24
C GLU A 133 -3.03 -7.91 3.61
N THR A 134 -2.09 -8.45 4.38
CA THR A 134 -1.14 -9.43 3.85
C THR A 134 -1.10 -10.71 4.67
N PRO A 135 -0.95 -11.88 4.01
CA PRO A 135 -0.85 -13.16 4.70
C PRO A 135 0.39 -13.28 5.59
N HIS A 136 1.49 -12.61 5.24
CA HIS A 136 2.77 -12.75 5.95
C HIS A 136 2.76 -12.12 7.34
N TYR A 137 2.00 -11.05 7.52
CA TYR A 137 1.86 -10.35 8.79
C TYR A 137 0.59 -10.72 9.53
N ALA A 138 -0.23 -11.59 8.92
CA ALA A 138 -1.46 -12.05 9.51
C ALA A 138 -1.16 -12.87 10.77
N ASN A 139 -1.87 -12.58 11.86
CA ASN A 139 -1.84 -13.44 13.02
C ASN A 139 -2.35 -14.83 12.62
N PRO A 140 -1.61 -15.94 12.90
CA PRO A 140 -2.08 -17.30 12.59
C PRO A 140 -3.48 -17.62 13.15
N LEU A 141 -3.84 -17.04 14.29
CA LEU A 141 -5.18 -17.16 14.87
C LEU A 141 -6.24 -16.38 14.09
N GLY A 142 -5.84 -15.42 13.27
CA GLY A 142 -6.73 -14.65 12.39
C GLY A 142 -7.31 -15.45 11.24
N GLN A 143 -6.75 -16.64 10.96
CA GLN A 143 -7.24 -17.58 9.94
C GLN A 143 -7.36 -16.92 8.55
N TYR A 144 -6.27 -16.28 8.11
CA TYR A 144 -6.23 -15.51 6.87
C TYR A 144 -6.82 -16.26 5.66
N GLN A 145 -6.30 -17.48 5.40
CA GLN A 145 -6.73 -18.27 4.24
C GLN A 145 -8.22 -18.64 4.32
N GLN A 146 -8.68 -19.05 5.50
CA GLN A 146 -10.09 -19.43 5.67
C GLN A 146 -11.05 -18.23 5.50
N ARG A 147 -10.60 -17.02 5.82
CA ARG A 147 -11.38 -15.81 5.52
C ARG A 147 -11.35 -15.46 4.04
N ALA A 148 -10.20 -15.66 3.37
CA ALA A 148 -10.12 -15.53 1.92
C ALA A 148 -11.05 -16.53 1.22
N ASP A 149 -11.08 -17.80 1.68
CA ASP A 149 -11.99 -18.84 1.16
C ASP A 149 -13.46 -18.45 1.35
N GLU A 150 -13.81 -17.83 2.48
CA GLU A 150 -15.16 -17.29 2.71
C GLU A 150 -15.50 -16.16 1.74
N ILE A 151 -14.58 -15.24 1.50
CA ILE A 151 -14.79 -14.17 0.52
C ILE A 151 -15.01 -14.77 -0.87
N HIS A 152 -14.18 -15.73 -1.28
CA HIS A 152 -14.38 -16.45 -2.54
C HIS A 152 -15.74 -17.12 -2.61
N ARG A 153 -16.23 -17.74 -1.54
CA ARG A 153 -17.54 -18.35 -1.48
C ARG A 153 -18.64 -17.30 -1.70
N TRP A 154 -18.52 -16.13 -1.09
CA TRP A 154 -19.51 -15.05 -1.26
C TRP A 154 -19.58 -14.51 -2.69
N THR A 155 -18.46 -14.52 -3.43
CA THR A 155 -18.45 -14.07 -4.83
C THR A 155 -19.15 -15.04 -5.77
N THR A 156 -19.49 -16.27 -5.35
CA THR A 156 -20.23 -17.23 -6.16
C THR A 156 -21.76 -17.06 -6.05
N ALA A 157 -22.23 -16.16 -5.18
CA ALA A 157 -23.66 -15.88 -5.08
C ALA A 157 -24.20 -15.27 -6.40
N GLU A 158 -25.32 -15.77 -6.86
CA GLU A 158 -26.02 -15.27 -8.04
C GLU A 158 -27.18 -14.35 -7.66
N THR A 159 -27.68 -14.46 -6.42
CA THR A 159 -28.80 -13.66 -5.90
C THR A 159 -28.49 -13.04 -4.54
N SER A 160 -29.23 -12.01 -4.17
CA SER A 160 -29.11 -11.37 -2.84
C SER A 160 -29.44 -12.36 -1.71
N GLU A 161 -30.41 -13.23 -1.91
CA GLU A 161 -30.82 -14.24 -0.93
C GLU A 161 -29.70 -15.24 -0.67
N GLU A 162 -29.03 -15.70 -1.71
CA GLU A 162 -27.88 -16.59 -1.61
C GLU A 162 -26.72 -15.93 -0.86
N LEU A 163 -26.38 -14.69 -1.21
CA LEU A 163 -25.35 -13.95 -0.51
C LEU A 163 -25.69 -13.80 0.98
N LEU A 164 -26.92 -13.42 1.30
CA LEU A 164 -27.37 -13.27 2.68
C LEU A 164 -27.31 -14.59 3.46
N GLU A 165 -27.68 -15.71 2.83
CA GLU A 165 -27.57 -17.02 3.45
C GLU A 165 -26.11 -17.44 3.67
N MET A 166 -25.23 -17.19 2.70
CA MET A 166 -23.80 -17.42 2.85
C MET A 166 -23.20 -16.57 3.97
N LEU A 167 -23.60 -15.31 4.09
CA LEU A 167 -23.16 -14.43 5.18
C LEU A 167 -23.68 -14.93 6.54
N ARG A 168 -24.93 -15.38 6.64
CA ARG A 168 -25.51 -15.90 7.89
C ARG A 168 -24.89 -17.23 8.32
N SER A 169 -24.57 -18.09 7.37
CA SER A 169 -23.96 -19.41 7.62
C SER A 169 -22.45 -19.36 7.88
N SER A 170 -21.82 -18.22 7.74
CA SER A 170 -20.38 -18.08 7.99
C SER A 170 -20.07 -18.30 9.48
N ARG A 171 -18.95 -18.97 9.73
CA ARG A 171 -18.41 -19.15 11.08
C ARG A 171 -17.71 -17.91 11.64
N PHE A 172 -17.46 -16.91 10.79
CA PHE A 172 -16.85 -15.65 11.16
C PHE A 172 -17.92 -14.58 11.38
N GLN A 173 -17.58 -13.57 12.15
CA GLN A 173 -18.36 -12.34 12.17
C GLN A 173 -18.26 -11.68 10.80
N THR A 174 -19.37 -11.71 10.05
CA THR A 174 -19.40 -11.25 8.67
C THR A 174 -19.42 -9.73 8.55
N PRO A 175 -18.92 -9.16 7.45
CA PRO A 175 -18.98 -7.73 7.23
C PRO A 175 -20.42 -7.23 7.12
N ASN A 176 -20.66 -6.07 7.68
CA ASN A 176 -21.86 -5.28 7.41
C ASN A 176 -21.55 -4.11 6.47
N VAL A 177 -20.27 -3.85 6.19
CA VAL A 177 -19.83 -2.84 5.23
C VAL A 177 -18.85 -3.49 4.25
N PHE A 178 -19.09 -3.29 2.95
CA PHE A 178 -18.23 -3.70 1.87
C PHE A 178 -17.78 -2.43 1.14
N VAL A 179 -16.50 -2.23 0.97
CA VAL A 179 -15.91 -1.14 0.18
C VAL A 179 -15.19 -1.80 -0.98
N LEU A 180 -15.82 -1.78 -2.14
CA LEU A 180 -15.41 -2.53 -3.33
C LEU A 180 -15.00 -1.55 -4.43
N LEU A 181 -13.96 -1.88 -5.18
CA LEU A 181 -13.58 -1.11 -6.36
C LEU A 181 -14.70 -1.17 -7.41
N ASN A 182 -15.01 -0.02 -7.98
CA ASN A 182 -15.96 0.12 -9.07
C ASN A 182 -15.21 0.36 -10.38
N PRO A 183 -15.06 -0.65 -11.25
CA PRO A 183 -14.30 -0.50 -12.49
C PRO A 183 -14.89 0.55 -13.44
N SER A 184 -16.18 0.85 -13.33
CA SER A 184 -16.84 1.90 -14.12
C SER A 184 -16.54 3.30 -13.61
N SER A 185 -15.87 3.45 -12.45
CA SER A 185 -15.53 4.76 -11.91
C SER A 185 -14.47 5.46 -12.80
N PRO A 186 -14.66 6.76 -13.08
CA PRO A 186 -13.63 7.55 -13.76
C PRO A 186 -12.39 7.81 -12.89
N TYR A 187 -12.45 7.50 -11.60
CA TYR A 187 -11.39 7.73 -10.62
C TYR A 187 -10.53 6.50 -10.35
N LEU A 188 -10.82 5.38 -11.01
CA LEU A 188 -9.98 4.19 -10.97
C LEU A 188 -8.80 4.35 -11.93
N SER A 189 -7.59 4.03 -11.49
CA SER A 189 -6.38 4.13 -12.30
C SER A 189 -6.39 3.12 -13.47
N ASP A 190 -5.64 3.43 -14.52
CA ASP A 190 -5.52 2.52 -15.67
C ASP A 190 -4.83 1.20 -15.28
N GLU A 191 -3.90 1.24 -14.31
CA GLU A 191 -3.23 0.05 -13.78
C GLU A 191 -4.21 -0.88 -13.06
N GLU A 192 -5.09 -0.33 -12.21
CA GLU A 192 -6.13 -1.10 -11.55
C GLU A 192 -7.14 -1.69 -12.55
N LYS A 193 -7.54 -0.93 -13.57
CA LYS A 193 -8.41 -1.42 -14.65
C LYS A 193 -7.78 -2.54 -15.45
N GLU A 194 -6.48 -2.44 -15.75
CA GLU A 194 -5.73 -3.50 -16.41
C GLU A 194 -5.65 -4.77 -15.55
N GLY A 195 -5.43 -4.61 -14.24
CA GLY A 195 -5.41 -5.72 -13.28
C GLY A 195 -6.78 -6.42 -13.13
N ILE A 196 -7.87 -5.68 -13.22
CA ILE A 196 -9.26 -6.20 -13.17
C ILE A 196 -9.61 -6.95 -14.46
N GLY A 197 -9.18 -6.46 -15.62
CA GLY A 197 -9.45 -7.02 -16.94
C GLY A 197 -10.79 -6.57 -17.53
N GLU A 198 -10.83 -6.45 -18.86
CA GLU A 198 -12.00 -5.94 -19.59
C GLU A 198 -13.29 -6.78 -19.35
N GLU A 199 -13.14 -8.08 -19.12
CA GLU A 199 -14.26 -9.01 -18.90
C GLU A 199 -14.94 -8.85 -17.53
N ASN A 200 -14.38 -8.05 -16.64
CA ASN A 200 -14.89 -7.84 -15.29
C ASN A 200 -15.30 -6.38 -15.00
N MET A 201 -15.32 -5.54 -16.03
CA MET A 201 -15.64 -4.11 -15.88
C MET A 201 -17.07 -3.82 -15.42
N ASP A 202 -17.95 -4.80 -15.50
CA ASP A 202 -19.35 -4.76 -15.02
C ASP A 202 -19.53 -5.28 -13.59
N LYS A 203 -18.44 -5.73 -12.93
CA LYS A 203 -18.48 -6.31 -11.58
C LYS A 203 -17.81 -5.39 -10.57
N LEU A 204 -18.14 -5.58 -9.30
CA LEU A 204 -17.43 -4.92 -8.20
C LEU A 204 -16.23 -5.77 -7.81
N ALA A 205 -15.05 -5.17 -7.75
CA ALA A 205 -13.81 -5.89 -7.49
C ALA A 205 -13.31 -5.68 -6.05
N LEU A 206 -12.72 -6.73 -5.49
CA LEU A 206 -11.99 -6.68 -4.24
C LEU A 206 -10.60 -7.26 -4.48
N GLU A 207 -9.56 -6.48 -4.20
CA GLU A 207 -8.20 -6.96 -4.25
C GLU A 207 -7.89 -7.79 -3.00
N LEU A 208 -7.24 -8.92 -3.18
CA LEU A 208 -6.73 -9.78 -2.13
C LEU A 208 -5.27 -10.12 -2.39
N LYS A 209 -4.57 -10.54 -1.35
CA LYS A 209 -3.18 -10.95 -1.44
C LYS A 209 -3.01 -12.41 -1.10
N ALA A 210 -2.25 -13.14 -1.91
CA ALA A 210 -1.90 -14.54 -1.69
C ALA A 210 -0.42 -14.68 -1.30
N ASP A 211 -0.14 -15.62 -0.41
CA ASP A 211 1.22 -16.07 -0.12
C ASP A 211 1.69 -17.02 -1.22
N SER A 212 2.73 -16.64 -1.92
CA SER A 212 3.34 -17.43 -2.98
C SER A 212 4.73 -17.97 -2.63
N PHE A 213 5.13 -17.87 -1.32
CA PHE A 213 6.41 -18.44 -0.88
C PHE A 213 6.54 -19.93 -1.28
N PRO A 214 7.69 -20.40 -1.79
CA PRO A 214 8.99 -19.71 -1.89
C PRO A 214 9.22 -18.90 -3.18
N GLN A 215 8.23 -18.69 -4.01
CA GLN A 215 8.35 -17.89 -5.23
C GLN A 215 8.56 -16.42 -4.93
N GLN A 216 9.16 -15.68 -5.87
CA GLN A 216 9.34 -14.24 -5.77
C GLN A 216 8.58 -13.53 -6.89
N PRO A 217 7.83 -12.48 -6.61
CA PRO A 217 7.55 -11.93 -5.26
C PRO A 217 6.76 -12.93 -4.41
N ASN A 218 7.01 -12.93 -3.09
CA ASN A 218 6.37 -13.86 -2.17
C ASN A 218 4.93 -13.47 -1.78
N VAL A 219 4.45 -12.35 -2.26
CA VAL A 219 3.05 -11.91 -2.21
C VAL A 219 2.60 -11.62 -3.63
N ARG A 220 1.41 -12.07 -3.97
CA ARG A 220 0.75 -11.77 -5.25
C ARG A 220 -0.61 -11.17 -4.98
N ASP A 221 -0.87 -10.08 -5.64
CA ASP A 221 -2.18 -9.45 -5.67
C ASP A 221 -3.08 -10.19 -6.68
N TYR A 222 -4.34 -10.34 -6.34
CA TYR A 222 -5.36 -10.88 -7.22
C TYR A 222 -6.73 -10.29 -6.88
N TYR A 223 -7.63 -10.27 -7.85
CA TYR A 223 -8.97 -9.75 -7.66
C TYR A 223 -10.00 -10.86 -7.53
N VAL A 224 -11.01 -10.62 -6.71
CA VAL A 224 -12.26 -11.38 -6.67
C VAL A 224 -13.40 -10.44 -7.02
N PHE A 225 -14.47 -10.99 -7.62
CA PHE A 225 -15.50 -10.19 -8.26
C PHE A 225 -16.89 -10.52 -7.73
N PHE A 226 -17.60 -9.50 -7.31
CA PHE A 226 -19.00 -9.61 -6.93
C PHE A 226 -19.88 -9.14 -8.10
N ASN A 227 -20.95 -9.91 -8.41
CA ASN A 227 -22.00 -9.40 -9.27
C ASN A 227 -22.73 -8.26 -8.53
N PRO A 228 -22.79 -7.02 -9.06
CA PRO A 228 -23.46 -5.92 -8.37
C PRO A 228 -24.96 -6.17 -8.09
N GLU A 229 -25.62 -7.06 -8.85
CA GLU A 229 -27.02 -7.42 -8.68
C GLU A 229 -27.28 -8.15 -7.34
N VAL A 230 -26.29 -8.85 -6.77
CA VAL A 230 -26.47 -9.51 -5.46
C VAL A 230 -26.69 -8.51 -4.32
N PHE A 231 -26.39 -7.25 -4.55
CA PHE A 231 -26.62 -6.16 -3.62
C PHE A 231 -27.91 -5.37 -3.93
N ASP A 232 -28.73 -5.82 -4.92
CA ASP A 232 -29.97 -5.17 -5.32
C ASP A 232 -31.17 -5.72 -4.53
N SER A 233 -31.14 -5.54 -3.22
CA SER A 233 -32.26 -5.90 -2.35
C SER A 233 -32.44 -4.87 -1.22
N PRO A 234 -33.62 -4.82 -0.57
CA PRO A 234 -33.85 -3.92 0.56
C PRO A 234 -32.92 -4.10 1.75
N GLU A 235 -32.25 -5.26 1.84
CA GLU A 235 -31.27 -5.58 2.89
C GLU A 235 -29.94 -4.88 2.69
N PHE A 236 -29.69 -4.33 1.50
CA PHE A 236 -28.47 -3.61 1.18
C PHE A 236 -28.78 -2.17 0.76
N VAL A 237 -27.86 -1.27 1.08
CA VAL A 237 -27.84 0.11 0.58
C VAL A 237 -26.48 0.34 -0.05
N LYS A 238 -26.47 0.96 -1.25
CA LYS A 238 -25.24 1.25 -2.01
C LYS A 238 -25.04 2.75 -2.19
N GLN A 239 -23.79 3.17 -2.20
CA GLN A 239 -23.37 4.54 -2.56
C GLN A 239 -22.01 4.49 -3.21
N ASP A 240 -21.87 5.14 -4.36
CA ASP A 240 -20.56 5.32 -5.01
C ASP A 240 -19.80 6.48 -4.40
N VAL A 241 -18.53 6.28 -4.11
CA VAL A 241 -17.60 7.25 -3.53
C VAL A 241 -16.25 7.10 -4.21
N GLY A 242 -15.89 8.04 -5.06
CA GLY A 242 -14.64 7.99 -5.79
C GLY A 242 -14.47 6.72 -6.62
N PRO A 243 -13.40 5.95 -6.43
CA PRO A 243 -13.18 4.68 -7.11
C PRO A 243 -13.96 3.51 -6.52
N TYR A 244 -14.72 3.72 -5.43
CA TYR A 244 -15.38 2.65 -4.69
C TYR A 244 -16.90 2.69 -4.78
N THR A 245 -17.51 1.53 -4.68
CA THR A 245 -18.91 1.37 -4.28
C THR A 245 -18.94 0.85 -2.84
N ILE A 246 -19.55 1.63 -1.95
CA ILE A 246 -19.78 1.27 -0.56
C ILE A 246 -21.15 0.58 -0.49
N VAL A 247 -21.16 -0.65 0.02
CA VAL A 247 -22.38 -1.42 0.26
C VAL A 247 -22.52 -1.67 1.75
N VAL A 248 -23.68 -1.35 2.31
CA VAL A 248 -24.01 -1.57 3.72
C VAL A 248 -25.16 -2.54 3.83
N ARG A 249 -24.96 -3.61 4.62
CA ARG A 249 -26.01 -4.54 5.01
C ARG A 249 -26.75 -4.00 6.23
N ARG A 250 -28.06 -3.86 6.14
CA ARG A 250 -28.98 -3.39 7.20
C ARG A 250 -29.17 -4.39 8.33
#